data_8ada5ac1c7e5d3043d1bf62125210a20
#
_entry.id   8ada5ac1c7e5d3043d1bf62125210a20
#
_cell.length_a   1.000
_cell.length_b   1.000
_cell.length_c   1.000
_cell.angle_alpha   90.00
_cell.angle_beta   90.00
_cell.angle_gamma   90.00
#
_symmetry.space_group_name_H-M   'P 1'
#
loop_
_entity.id
_entity.type
_entity.pdbx_description
1 polymer ?
#
loop_
_entity_poly.entity_id
_entity_poly.type
_entity_poly.pdbx_seq_one_letter_code
_entity_poly.pdbx_strand_id
1 'polypeptide(L)'
;MNTNQYNQPIGEALPNFSVGATPHITLLEGNYCLLEPLSVAKHLDDLSDFYLEANAVMPDWTYLSIAPAKDKEELHALLTKQEASTDPYFLTIVDKQTRKAVGTLALMRIDPKNRVIEVGWVNYSPALQRTRMATEAQYLLAKYVFEVLQYRRYEWKCDSLNAPSRRAAERLGFVYEGTFRQAVVYKGRSRDTAWFAMIDKXXXXTPLGLL
;
A
#
# COMPACT_ATOMS: atom_id res chain seq x y z
N MET A 1 31.39 -12.50 6.40
CA MET A 1 30.25 -13.20 6.99
C MET A 1 30.43 -13.21 8.50
N ASN A 2 29.37 -12.83 9.25
CA ASN A 2 29.45 -12.80 10.71
C ASN A 2 29.27 -14.20 11.25
N THR A 3 30.00 -14.56 12.32
CA THR A 3 29.86 -15.86 12.99
C THR A 3 29.75 -15.66 14.49
N ASN A 4 29.10 -16.59 15.16
CA ASN A 4 29.04 -16.65 16.60
C ASN A 4 30.24 -17.43 17.18
N GLN A 5 30.26 -17.59 18.51
CA GLN A 5 31.38 -18.27 19.21
C GLN A 5 31.55 -19.75 18.83
N TYR A 6 30.56 -20.33 18.16
CA TYR A 6 30.59 -21.71 17.68
C TYR A 6 30.92 -21.83 16.20
N ASN A 7 31.37 -20.73 15.56
CA ASN A 7 31.67 -20.63 14.13
C ASN A 7 30.44 -20.86 13.23
N GLN A 8 29.23 -20.57 13.74
CA GLN A 8 28.02 -20.67 12.94
C GLN A 8 27.72 -19.31 12.28
N PRO A 9 27.36 -19.29 11.00
CA PRO A 9 26.98 -18.01 10.34
C PRO A 9 25.76 -17.38 11.02
N ILE A 10 25.86 -16.08 11.27
CA ILE A 10 24.75 -15.32 11.87
C ILE A 10 24.55 -14.02 11.09
N GLY A 11 23.39 -13.40 11.31
CA GLY A 11 23.02 -12.14 10.66
C GLY A 11 23.82 -10.94 11.19
N GLU A 12 23.63 -9.83 10.52
CA GLU A 12 24.25 -8.56 10.91
C GLU A 12 23.73 -8.09 12.26
N ALA A 13 24.64 -7.63 13.11
CA ALA A 13 24.26 -7.05 14.40
C ALA A 13 23.60 -5.67 14.18
N LEU A 14 22.59 -5.38 14.98
CA LEU A 14 21.90 -4.09 14.96
C LEU A 14 21.94 -3.49 16.37
N PRO A 15 23.12 -3.02 16.81
CA PRO A 15 23.30 -2.63 18.22
C PRO A 15 22.43 -1.46 18.68
N ASN A 16 22.03 -0.58 17.76
CA ASN A 16 21.22 0.59 18.09
C ASN A 16 19.76 0.45 17.65
N PHE A 17 19.35 -0.78 17.36
CA PHE A 17 17.99 -1.02 16.89
C PHE A 17 16.96 -0.81 18.01
N SER A 18 15.88 -0.14 17.67
CA SER A 18 14.78 0.10 18.59
C SER A 18 13.45 -0.18 17.89
N VAL A 19 12.41 -0.39 18.67
CA VAL A 19 11.05 -0.53 18.14
C VAL A 19 10.66 0.77 17.43
N GLY A 20 10.04 0.62 16.25
CA GLY A 20 9.61 1.76 15.45
C GLY A 20 8.27 2.33 15.90
N ALA A 21 7.95 3.52 15.40
CA ALA A 21 6.64 4.15 15.63
C ALA A 21 5.60 3.56 14.67
N THR A 22 4.33 3.64 15.02
CA THR A 22 3.22 3.33 14.12
C THR A 22 2.91 4.53 13.24
N PRO A 23 2.28 4.33 12.06
CA PRO A 23 1.96 5.45 11.19
C PRO A 23 1.06 6.50 11.84
N HIS A 24 1.40 7.75 11.61
CA HIS A 24 0.57 8.89 11.94
C HIS A 24 0.83 9.96 10.88
N ILE A 25 -0.09 10.08 9.93
CA ILE A 25 0.03 10.98 8.79
C ILE A 25 -1.07 12.04 8.89
N THR A 26 -0.70 13.31 8.88
CA THR A 26 -1.66 14.39 8.70
C THR A 26 -1.86 14.67 7.22
N LEU A 27 -0.75 14.81 6.50
CA LEU A 27 -0.76 15.10 5.06
C LEU A 27 0.61 14.78 4.48
N LEU A 28 0.62 14.09 3.34
CA LEU A 28 1.82 13.99 2.50
C LEU A 28 1.50 14.73 1.22
N GLU A 29 2.34 15.69 0.86
CA GLU A 29 2.07 16.56 -0.29
C GLU A 29 3.12 16.36 -1.38
N GLY A 30 2.64 16.05 -2.59
CA GLY A 30 3.46 15.96 -3.78
C GLY A 30 3.19 17.09 -4.75
N ASN A 31 3.70 16.93 -5.95
CA ASN A 31 3.47 17.89 -7.04
C ASN A 31 2.06 17.74 -7.62
N TYR A 32 1.58 16.51 -7.73
CA TYR A 32 0.32 16.19 -8.42
C TYR A 32 -0.78 15.77 -7.46
N CYS A 33 -0.43 15.22 -6.31
CA CYS A 33 -1.41 14.68 -5.38
C CYS A 33 -1.08 14.96 -3.93
N LEU A 34 -2.09 14.72 -3.10
CA LEU A 34 -1.98 14.71 -1.65
C LEU A 34 -2.38 13.32 -1.17
N LEU A 35 -1.73 12.83 -0.11
CA LEU A 35 -2.24 11.68 0.64
C LEU A 35 -2.63 12.17 2.02
N GLU A 36 -3.86 11.87 2.40
CA GLU A 36 -4.37 12.24 3.73
C GLU A 36 -5.18 11.09 4.31
N PRO A 37 -5.36 11.03 5.62
CA PRO A 37 -6.18 9.97 6.22
C PRO A 37 -7.56 9.90 5.60
N LEU A 38 -8.03 8.68 5.37
CA LEU A 38 -9.39 8.48 4.85
C LEU A 38 -10.39 9.14 5.80
N SER A 39 -11.30 9.93 5.24
CA SER A 39 -12.35 10.60 5.98
C SER A 39 -13.66 10.43 5.24
N VAL A 40 -14.66 9.87 5.91
CA VAL A 40 -16.00 9.70 5.32
C VAL A 40 -16.56 11.06 4.96
N ALA A 41 -16.44 12.04 5.86
CA ALA A 41 -16.98 13.37 5.66
C ALA A 41 -16.40 14.08 4.44
N LYS A 42 -15.11 13.85 4.17
CA LYS A 42 -14.41 14.51 3.05
C LYS A 42 -14.54 13.76 1.74
N HIS A 43 -14.51 12.41 1.81
CA HIS A 43 -14.19 11.64 0.60
C HIS A 43 -15.33 10.77 0.08
N LEU A 44 -16.43 10.60 0.84
CA LEU A 44 -17.50 9.69 0.47
C LEU A 44 -18.05 9.98 -0.94
N ASP A 45 -18.33 11.26 -1.21
CA ASP A 45 -18.95 11.62 -2.49
C ASP A 45 -18.03 11.30 -3.68
N ASP A 46 -16.76 11.69 -3.58
CA ASP A 46 -15.80 11.44 -4.65
C ASP A 46 -15.56 9.94 -4.83
N LEU A 47 -15.42 9.19 -3.73
CA LEU A 47 -15.16 7.75 -3.80
C LEU A 47 -16.37 7.00 -4.38
N SER A 48 -17.58 7.55 -4.24
CA SER A 48 -18.79 7.00 -4.85
C SER A 48 -18.65 6.88 -6.38
N ASP A 49 -17.84 7.74 -6.99
CA ASP A 49 -17.66 7.76 -8.44
C ASP A 49 -17.03 6.46 -8.98
N PHE A 50 -16.37 5.67 -8.13
CA PHE A 50 -15.78 4.40 -8.60
C PHE A 50 -15.92 3.25 -7.61
N TYR A 51 -16.44 3.49 -6.41
CA TYR A 51 -16.68 2.45 -5.41
C TYR A 51 -18.08 1.85 -5.50
N LEU A 52 -19.06 2.59 -6.04
CA LEU A 52 -20.41 2.06 -6.17
C LEU A 52 -20.52 1.12 -7.36
N GLU A 53 -21.24 0.02 -7.19
CA GLU A 53 -21.45 -0.98 -8.23
C GLU A 53 -21.92 -0.34 -9.55
N ALA A 54 -22.79 0.66 -9.46
CA ALA A 54 -23.32 1.35 -10.63
C ALA A 54 -22.24 2.10 -11.43
N ASN A 55 -21.14 2.47 -10.80
CA ASN A 55 -20.07 3.28 -11.41
C ASN A 55 -18.77 2.49 -11.59
N ALA A 56 -18.62 1.35 -10.93
CA ALA A 56 -17.37 0.60 -10.86
C ALA A 56 -17.01 -0.03 -12.20
N VAL A 57 -15.73 -0.01 -12.52
CA VAL A 57 -15.19 -0.81 -13.62
C VAL A 57 -14.89 -2.19 -13.04
N MET A 58 -15.82 -3.11 -13.22
CA MET A 58 -15.83 -4.39 -12.52
C MET A 58 -14.52 -5.18 -12.63
N PRO A 59 -13.84 -5.24 -13.80
CA PRO A 59 -12.55 -5.95 -13.86
C PRO A 59 -11.49 -5.42 -12.89
N ASP A 60 -11.53 -4.14 -12.52
CA ASP A 60 -10.56 -3.57 -11.58
C ASP A 60 -10.71 -4.15 -10.17
N TRP A 61 -11.87 -4.76 -9.87
CA TRP A 61 -12.15 -5.31 -8.55
C TRP A 61 -11.82 -6.80 -8.43
N THR A 62 -11.37 -7.41 -9.52
CA THR A 62 -11.10 -8.86 -9.57
C THR A 62 -10.21 -9.33 -8.43
N TYR A 63 -9.12 -8.61 -8.18
CA TYR A 63 -8.11 -9.02 -7.20
C TYR A 63 -8.20 -8.29 -5.87
N LEU A 64 -9.22 -7.45 -5.69
CA LEU A 64 -9.53 -6.87 -4.39
C LEU A 64 -10.34 -7.87 -3.58
N SER A 65 -10.14 -7.89 -2.27
CA SER A 65 -10.84 -8.84 -1.39
C SER A 65 -12.31 -8.46 -1.17
N ILE A 66 -12.70 -7.26 -1.60
CA ILE A 66 -14.08 -6.77 -1.49
C ILE A 66 -14.66 -6.55 -2.88
N ALA A 67 -15.97 -6.41 -2.93
CA ALA A 67 -16.72 -6.03 -4.14
C ALA A 67 -17.09 -4.54 -4.04
N PRO A 68 -17.48 -3.92 -5.18
CA PRO A 68 -18.06 -2.58 -5.12
C PRO A 68 -19.30 -2.56 -4.23
N ALA A 69 -19.55 -1.42 -3.59
CA ALA A 69 -20.70 -1.25 -2.71
C ALA A 69 -21.98 -1.14 -3.55
N LYS A 70 -23.06 -1.73 -3.06
CA LYS A 70 -24.36 -1.72 -3.76
C LYS A 70 -24.96 -0.33 -3.81
N ASP A 71 -24.77 0.42 -2.74
CA ASP A 71 -25.34 1.75 -2.61
C ASP A 71 -24.49 2.60 -1.65
N LYS A 72 -24.87 3.85 -1.53
CA LYS A 72 -24.12 4.82 -0.73
C LYS A 72 -24.14 4.50 0.75
N GLU A 73 -25.18 3.84 1.25
CA GLU A 73 -25.28 3.43 2.64
C GLU A 73 -24.21 2.34 2.94
N GLU A 74 -24.11 1.35 2.07
CA GLU A 74 -23.12 0.30 2.22
C GLU A 74 -21.70 0.87 2.11
N LEU A 75 -21.48 1.81 1.18
CA LEU A 75 -20.18 2.48 1.04
C LEU A 75 -19.86 3.28 2.31
N HIS A 76 -20.82 4.02 2.84
CA HIS A 76 -20.64 4.80 4.07
C HIS A 76 -20.18 3.88 5.21
N ALA A 77 -20.83 2.73 5.36
CA ALA A 77 -20.49 1.76 6.39
C ALA A 77 -19.07 1.22 6.22
N LEU A 78 -18.68 0.89 4.98
CA LEU A 78 -17.33 0.42 4.67
C LEU A 78 -16.29 1.49 5.03
N LEU A 79 -16.50 2.72 4.55
CA LEU A 79 -15.54 3.80 4.76
C LEU A 79 -15.46 4.21 6.23
N THR A 80 -16.56 4.13 6.98
CA THR A 80 -16.57 4.39 8.43
C THR A 80 -15.65 3.40 9.15
N LYS A 81 -15.76 2.12 8.77
CA LYS A 81 -14.91 1.08 9.34
C LYS A 81 -13.44 1.32 8.98
N GLN A 82 -13.18 1.70 7.73
CA GLN A 82 -11.81 1.96 7.27
C GLN A 82 -11.21 3.20 7.94
N GLU A 83 -12.00 4.26 8.09
CA GLU A 83 -11.55 5.49 8.76
C GLU A 83 -11.13 5.23 10.20
N ALA A 84 -11.83 4.32 10.89
CA ALA A 84 -11.54 3.97 12.29
C ALA A 84 -10.37 3.01 12.45
N SER A 85 -9.91 2.40 11.35
CA SER A 85 -8.89 1.34 11.41
C SER A 85 -7.49 1.92 11.57
N THR A 86 -6.68 1.30 12.43
CA THR A 86 -5.26 1.67 12.60
C THR A 86 -4.33 0.69 11.90
N ASP A 87 -4.81 -0.52 11.57
CA ASP A 87 -4.07 -1.51 10.78
C ASP A 87 -5.09 -2.43 10.10
N PRO A 88 -5.40 -2.24 8.83
CA PRO A 88 -4.78 -1.29 7.88
C PRO A 88 -5.05 0.18 8.24
N TYR A 89 -4.06 1.02 7.98
CA TYR A 89 -4.12 2.47 8.18
C TYR A 89 -4.43 3.09 6.81
N PHE A 90 -5.69 3.52 6.63
CA PHE A 90 -6.21 3.91 5.31
C PHE A 90 -5.93 5.36 4.99
N LEU A 91 -5.52 5.59 3.74
CA LEU A 91 -5.25 6.91 3.18
C LEU A 91 -6.03 7.11 1.89
N THR A 92 -6.32 8.35 1.59
CA THR A 92 -6.96 8.77 0.35
C THR A 92 -5.97 9.56 -0.49
N ILE A 93 -5.97 9.30 -1.80
CA ILE A 93 -5.18 10.03 -2.78
C ILE A 93 -6.09 11.10 -3.37
N VAL A 94 -5.70 12.35 -3.21
CA VAL A 94 -6.48 13.51 -3.68
C VAL A 94 -5.69 14.20 -4.79
N ASP A 95 -6.32 14.40 -5.94
CA ASP A 95 -5.75 15.13 -7.07
C ASP A 95 -5.67 16.62 -6.70
N LYS A 96 -4.46 17.18 -6.73
CA LYS A 96 -4.25 18.60 -6.36
C LYS A 96 -4.98 19.57 -7.31
N GLN A 97 -5.10 19.22 -8.58
CA GLN A 97 -5.72 20.08 -9.57
C GLN A 97 -7.25 20.15 -9.42
N THR A 98 -7.88 18.98 -9.28
CA THR A 98 -9.34 18.91 -9.21
C THR A 98 -9.87 18.93 -7.78
N ARG A 99 -9.01 18.69 -6.80
CA ARG A 99 -9.34 18.56 -5.38
C ARG A 99 -10.23 17.37 -5.08
N LYS A 100 -10.32 16.41 -6.00
CA LYS A 100 -11.13 15.20 -5.83
C LYS A 100 -10.32 14.03 -5.32
N ALA A 101 -10.95 13.21 -4.50
CA ALA A 101 -10.39 11.92 -4.08
C ALA A 101 -10.46 10.96 -5.27
N VAL A 102 -9.31 10.44 -5.68
CA VAL A 102 -9.20 9.62 -6.90
C VAL A 102 -8.69 8.21 -6.63
N GLY A 103 -8.38 7.88 -5.38
CA GLY A 103 -7.92 6.55 -5.03
C GLY A 103 -7.76 6.39 -3.54
N THR A 104 -7.61 5.15 -3.11
CA THR A 104 -7.32 4.81 -1.72
C THR A 104 -6.21 3.78 -1.67
N LEU A 105 -5.51 3.73 -0.55
CA LEU A 105 -4.54 2.70 -0.26
C LEU A 105 -4.35 2.64 1.26
N ALA A 106 -3.58 1.69 1.74
CA ALA A 106 -3.36 1.57 3.18
C ALA A 106 -1.94 1.10 3.47
N LEU A 107 -1.44 1.53 4.61
CA LEU A 107 -0.29 0.89 5.26
C LEU A 107 -0.84 -0.19 6.18
N MET A 108 -0.33 -1.41 6.06
CA MET A 108 -0.93 -2.53 6.76
C MET A 108 0.14 -3.53 7.21
N ARG A 109 -0.31 -4.53 7.96
CA ARG A 109 0.57 -5.56 8.53
C ARG A 109 1.76 -4.88 9.21
N ILE A 110 1.42 -3.91 10.06
CA ILE A 110 2.39 -2.99 10.68
C ILE A 110 3.10 -3.75 11.80
N ASP A 111 4.41 -3.90 11.67
CA ASP A 111 5.24 -4.61 12.64
C ASP A 111 6.35 -3.67 13.13
N PRO A 112 6.05 -2.84 14.13
CA PRO A 112 7.05 -1.90 14.65
C PRO A 112 8.26 -2.60 15.28
N LYS A 113 8.04 -3.80 15.83
CA LYS A 113 9.11 -4.57 16.47
C LYS A 113 10.23 -4.90 15.48
N ASN A 114 9.86 -5.24 14.25
CA ASN A 114 10.82 -5.58 13.20
C ASN A 114 11.01 -4.44 12.19
N ARG A 115 10.23 -3.37 12.31
CA ARG A 115 10.19 -2.23 11.38
C ARG A 115 9.88 -2.70 9.96
N VAL A 116 8.79 -3.48 9.84
CA VAL A 116 8.28 -4.02 8.57
C VAL A 116 6.86 -3.51 8.38
N ILE A 117 6.50 -3.14 7.15
CA ILE A 117 5.18 -2.62 6.83
C ILE A 117 4.86 -2.92 5.37
N GLU A 118 3.57 -3.04 5.06
CA GLU A 118 3.10 -3.36 3.70
C GLU A 118 2.20 -2.25 3.19
N VAL A 119 2.29 -1.94 1.89
CA VAL A 119 1.26 -1.16 1.20
C VAL A 119 0.25 -2.13 0.60
N GLY A 120 -1.02 -1.88 0.86
CA GLY A 120 -2.08 -2.72 0.34
C GLY A 120 -3.38 -1.95 0.16
N TRP A 121 -4.46 -2.69 -0.09
CA TRP A 121 -5.78 -2.09 -0.31
C TRP A 121 -5.77 -1.02 -1.40
N VAL A 122 -4.91 -1.17 -2.41
CA VAL A 122 -4.76 -0.18 -3.47
C VAL A 122 -5.96 -0.24 -4.39
N ASN A 123 -6.73 0.84 -4.44
CA ASN A 123 -7.93 0.94 -5.27
C ASN A 123 -7.92 2.32 -5.95
N TYR A 124 -7.66 2.32 -7.24
CA TYR A 124 -7.51 3.53 -8.04
C TYR A 124 -8.70 3.72 -8.97
N SER A 125 -9.25 4.93 -8.99
CA SER A 125 -10.23 5.29 -10.01
C SER A 125 -9.61 5.19 -11.41
N PRO A 126 -10.43 5.04 -12.46
CA PRO A 126 -9.90 5.09 -13.82
C PRO A 126 -9.08 6.36 -14.11
N ALA A 127 -9.45 7.50 -13.51
CA ALA A 127 -8.72 8.76 -13.70
C ALA A 127 -7.31 8.71 -13.11
N LEU A 128 -7.07 7.89 -12.08
CA LEU A 128 -5.76 7.79 -11.43
C LEU A 128 -4.87 6.75 -12.09
N GLN A 129 -5.46 5.70 -12.66
CA GLN A 129 -4.69 4.57 -13.21
C GLN A 129 -3.73 5.02 -14.30
N ARG A 130 -2.49 4.51 -14.25
CA ARG A 130 -1.46 4.73 -15.28
C ARG A 130 -1.04 6.19 -15.42
N THR A 131 -1.11 6.95 -14.34
CA THR A 131 -0.74 8.37 -14.33
C THR A 131 0.53 8.61 -13.52
N ARG A 132 1.16 9.77 -13.74
CA ARG A 132 2.27 10.23 -12.89
C ARG A 132 1.81 10.38 -11.44
N MET A 133 0.56 10.80 -11.25
CA MET A 133 -0.03 10.97 -9.92
C MET A 133 -0.01 9.63 -9.14
N ALA A 134 -0.36 8.52 -9.81
CA ALA A 134 -0.34 7.20 -9.18
C ALA A 134 1.08 6.82 -8.73
N THR A 135 2.08 7.12 -9.56
CA THR A 135 3.49 6.88 -9.22
C THR A 135 3.92 7.76 -8.05
N GLU A 136 3.54 9.05 -8.09
CA GLU A 136 3.89 9.97 -7.01
C GLU A 136 3.26 9.57 -5.68
N ALA A 137 2.01 9.09 -5.71
CA ALA A 137 1.36 8.61 -4.47
C ALA A 137 2.17 7.49 -3.81
N GLN A 138 2.64 6.54 -4.61
CA GLN A 138 3.47 5.44 -4.09
C GLN A 138 4.83 5.96 -3.60
N TYR A 139 5.42 6.92 -4.31
CA TYR A 139 6.68 7.54 -3.90
C TYR A 139 6.54 8.24 -2.55
N LEU A 140 5.49 9.05 -2.37
CA LEU A 140 5.26 9.77 -1.12
C LEU A 140 5.12 8.81 0.06
N LEU A 141 4.43 7.70 -0.18
CA LEU A 141 4.21 6.72 0.88
C LEU A 141 5.51 5.97 1.22
N ALA A 142 6.28 5.56 0.19
CA ALA A 142 7.58 4.92 0.41
C ALA A 142 8.54 5.86 1.13
N LYS A 143 8.56 7.13 0.74
CA LYS A 143 9.37 8.16 1.40
C LYS A 143 9.01 8.27 2.87
N TYR A 144 7.71 8.32 3.19
CA TYR A 144 7.25 8.37 4.58
C TYR A 144 7.73 7.13 5.35
N VAL A 145 7.58 5.95 4.76
CA VAL A 145 7.98 4.69 5.42
C VAL A 145 9.49 4.69 5.75
N PHE A 146 10.32 5.09 4.79
CA PHE A 146 11.76 4.98 4.98
C PHE A 146 12.36 6.19 5.70
N GLU A 147 11.90 7.40 5.43
CA GLU A 147 12.53 8.61 5.99
C GLU A 147 11.91 9.07 7.30
N VAL A 148 10.58 8.92 7.45
CA VAL A 148 9.89 9.37 8.67
C VAL A 148 9.77 8.24 9.68
N LEU A 149 9.18 7.11 9.27
CA LEU A 149 9.06 5.95 10.17
C LEU A 149 10.39 5.24 10.38
N GLN A 150 11.32 5.37 9.43
CA GLN A 150 12.62 4.70 9.45
C GLN A 150 12.46 3.18 9.56
N TYR A 151 11.50 2.65 8.81
CA TYR A 151 11.30 1.21 8.72
C TYR A 151 12.34 0.60 7.80
N ARG A 152 12.66 -0.67 8.03
CA ARG A 152 13.74 -1.37 7.32
C ARG A 152 13.26 -2.07 6.07
N ARG A 153 11.93 -2.40 6.03
CA ARG A 153 11.37 -3.23 4.98
C ARG A 153 9.96 -2.77 4.65
N TYR A 154 9.70 -2.57 3.36
CA TYR A 154 8.42 -2.12 2.82
C TYR A 154 7.95 -3.16 1.82
N GLU A 155 6.78 -3.73 2.04
CA GLU A 155 6.28 -4.89 1.30
C GLU A 155 5.15 -4.54 0.35
N TRP A 156 5.06 -5.33 -0.71
CA TRP A 156 3.97 -5.34 -1.68
C TRP A 156 3.60 -6.79 -1.93
N LYS A 157 2.32 -7.14 -1.78
CA LYS A 157 1.85 -8.49 -2.04
C LYS A 157 0.67 -8.43 -2.99
N CYS A 158 0.52 -9.46 -3.83
CA CYS A 158 -0.63 -9.54 -4.73
C CYS A 158 -0.88 -10.99 -5.09
N ASP A 159 -2.08 -11.24 -5.62
CA ASP A 159 -2.37 -12.52 -6.25
C ASP A 159 -1.32 -12.75 -7.34
N SER A 160 -0.73 -13.94 -7.38
CA SER A 160 0.31 -14.25 -8.36
C SER A 160 -0.18 -14.11 -9.80
N LEU A 161 -1.50 -14.18 -10.00
CA LEU A 161 -2.14 -14.03 -11.32
C LEU A 161 -2.39 -12.56 -11.68
N ASN A 162 -2.22 -11.64 -10.73
CA ASN A 162 -2.46 -10.21 -10.94
C ASN A 162 -1.26 -9.58 -11.66
N ALA A 163 -1.16 -9.81 -12.97
CA ALA A 163 -0.02 -9.33 -13.77
C ALA A 163 0.16 -7.80 -13.70
N PRO A 164 -0.91 -6.99 -13.77
CA PRO A 164 -0.73 -5.54 -13.62
C PRO A 164 -0.09 -5.14 -12.29
N SER A 165 -0.50 -5.77 -11.19
CA SER A 165 0.07 -5.45 -9.87
C SER A 165 1.54 -5.88 -9.77
N ARG A 166 1.87 -7.04 -10.33
CA ARG A 166 3.27 -7.52 -10.37
C ARG A 166 4.16 -6.54 -11.12
N ARG A 167 3.71 -6.11 -12.31
CA ARG A 167 4.47 -5.12 -13.11
C ARG A 167 4.58 -3.78 -12.39
N ALA A 168 3.53 -3.36 -11.69
CA ALA A 168 3.58 -2.11 -10.92
C ALA A 168 4.62 -2.19 -9.80
N ALA A 169 4.64 -3.29 -9.05
CA ALA A 169 5.62 -3.48 -7.98
C ALA A 169 7.06 -3.37 -8.52
N GLU A 170 7.34 -4.10 -9.60
CA GLU A 170 8.69 -4.09 -10.20
C GLU A 170 9.06 -2.71 -10.72
N ARG A 171 8.14 -2.05 -11.41
CA ARG A 171 8.37 -0.70 -11.95
C ARG A 171 8.64 0.31 -10.83
N LEU A 172 8.01 0.15 -9.68
CA LEU A 172 8.21 1.03 -8.53
C LEU A 172 9.50 0.69 -7.75
N GLY A 173 10.15 -0.42 -8.07
CA GLY A 173 11.43 -0.78 -7.45
C GLY A 173 11.35 -1.85 -6.38
N PHE A 174 10.17 -2.44 -6.18
CA PHE A 174 10.07 -3.60 -5.31
C PHE A 174 10.71 -4.82 -6.00
N VAL A 175 11.42 -5.62 -5.23
CA VAL A 175 12.08 -6.83 -5.70
C VAL A 175 11.22 -8.04 -5.36
N TYR A 176 10.99 -8.91 -6.36
CA TYR A 176 10.26 -10.16 -6.16
C TYR A 176 11.07 -11.12 -5.28
N GLU A 177 10.44 -11.68 -4.27
CA GLU A 177 11.10 -12.58 -3.32
C GLU A 177 10.55 -14.01 -3.31
N GLY A 178 9.39 -14.22 -3.92
CA GLY A 178 8.85 -15.57 -4.01
C GLY A 178 7.33 -15.59 -3.99
N THR A 179 6.77 -16.77 -4.17
CA THR A 179 5.32 -16.97 -4.15
C THR A 179 4.95 -17.99 -3.07
N PHE A 180 4.02 -17.61 -2.20
CA PHE A 180 3.43 -18.52 -1.23
C PHE A 180 2.22 -19.18 -1.87
N ARG A 181 2.30 -20.49 -2.09
CA ARG A 181 1.22 -21.24 -2.76
C ARG A 181 0.07 -21.48 -1.79
N GLN A 182 -1.16 -21.38 -2.29
CA GLN A 182 -2.39 -21.62 -1.52
C GLN A 182 -2.42 -20.80 -0.22
N ALA A 183 -1.94 -19.55 -0.30
CA ALA A 183 -1.75 -18.72 0.89
C ALA A 183 -3.05 -18.16 1.45
N VAL A 184 -4.04 -17.92 0.58
CA VAL A 184 -5.27 -17.20 0.95
C VAL A 184 -6.44 -17.81 0.20
N VAL A 185 -7.62 -17.80 0.84
CA VAL A 185 -8.89 -18.06 0.15
C VAL A 185 -9.67 -16.75 0.15
N TYR A 186 -10.07 -16.28 -1.03
CA TYR A 186 -10.89 -15.09 -1.16
C TYR A 186 -11.85 -15.24 -2.33
N LYS A 187 -13.05 -14.69 -2.19
CA LYS A 187 -14.10 -14.77 -3.22
C LYS A 187 -14.32 -16.20 -3.70
N GLY A 188 -14.21 -17.18 -2.79
CA GLY A 188 -14.41 -18.59 -3.08
C GLY A 188 -13.29 -19.23 -3.89
N ARG A 189 -12.12 -18.61 -4.01
CA ARG A 189 -11.03 -19.10 -4.84
C ARG A 189 -9.71 -19.14 -4.05
N SER A 190 -8.84 -20.05 -4.46
CA SER A 190 -7.48 -20.14 -3.94
C SER A 190 -6.63 -19.02 -4.52
N ARG A 191 -5.80 -18.44 -3.69
CA ARG A 191 -4.82 -17.43 -4.11
C ARG A 191 -3.41 -17.88 -3.72
N ASP A 192 -2.53 -17.94 -4.71
CA ASP A 192 -1.09 -17.95 -4.48
C ASP A 192 -0.66 -16.50 -4.38
N THR A 193 0.13 -16.15 -3.37
CA THR A 193 0.52 -14.76 -3.11
C THR A 193 1.96 -14.52 -3.51
N ALA A 194 2.16 -13.60 -4.45
CA ALA A 194 3.49 -13.13 -4.85
C ALA A 194 3.93 -12.05 -3.86
N TRP A 195 5.15 -12.18 -3.34
CA TRP A 195 5.74 -11.29 -2.34
C TRP A 195 6.86 -10.48 -2.97
N PHE A 196 6.82 -9.17 -2.73
CA PHE A 196 7.83 -8.21 -3.19
C PHE A 196 8.20 -7.31 -2.01
N ALA A 197 9.44 -6.79 -2.03
CA ALA A 197 9.86 -5.86 -0.97
C ALA A 197 10.90 -4.86 -1.47
N MET A 198 10.95 -3.74 -0.78
CA MET A 198 12.11 -2.83 -0.78
C MET A 198 12.72 -2.88 0.62
N ILE A 199 14.03 -2.69 0.68
CA ILE A 199 14.70 -2.56 1.98
C ILE A 199 15.41 -1.20 2.06
N ASP A 200 15.60 -0.71 3.27
CA ASP A 200 16.19 0.62 3.51
C ASP A 200 17.55 0.79 2.86
N LYS A 201 18.35 -0.24 2.86
CA LYS A 201 19.69 -0.26 2.22
C LYS A 201 19.66 -0.12 0.71
N UNK A 202 18.61 -0.48 0.26
CA UNK A 202 18.52 -0.39 -1.18
C UNK A 202 17.63 0.74 -1.64
N UNK A 203 17.13 1.44 -0.78
CA UNK A 203 16.28 2.51 -1.06
C UNK A 203 16.85 3.62 -1.89
N UNK A 204 17.91 3.78 -1.91
CA UNK A 204 18.55 4.75 -2.67
C UNK A 204 18.80 4.34 -4.08
N UNK A 205 18.59 3.24 -4.25
CA UNK A 205 18.83 2.66 -5.51
C UNK A 205 17.58 2.27 -6.23
N THR A 206 16.54 2.66 -5.79
CA THR A 206 15.27 2.30 -6.44
C THR A 206 14.83 3.40 -7.40
N PRO A 207 13.99 3.08 -8.40
CA PRO A 207 13.41 4.12 -9.27
C PRO A 207 12.65 5.19 -8.49
N LEU A 208 12.07 4.84 -7.35
CA LEU A 208 11.39 5.81 -6.48
C LEU A 208 12.36 6.82 -5.86
N GLY A 209 13.61 6.44 -5.66
CA GLY A 209 14.63 7.36 -5.12
C GLY A 209 15.16 8.35 -6.16
N LEU A 210 14.77 8.19 -7.42
CA LEU A 210 15.20 9.07 -8.51
C LEU A 210 14.13 10.09 -8.92
N LEU A 211 12.96 10.09 -8.25
CA LEU A 211 11.90 11.06 -8.48
C LEU A 211 12.01 12.22 -7.48
#